data_fa4d4299a96bb36255b9fa3438db7ec2
#
_entry.id   fa4d4299a96bb36255b9fa3438db7ec2
#
_cell.length_a   1.000
_cell.length_b   1.000
_cell.length_c   1.000
_cell.angle_alpha   90.00
_cell.angle_beta   90.00
_cell.angle_gamma   90.00
#
_symmetry.space_group_name_H-M   'P 1'
#
loop_
_entity.id
_entity.type
_entity.pdbx_description
1 polymer ?
#
loop_
_entity_poly.entity_id
_entity_poly.type
_entity_poly.pdbx_seq_one_letter_code
_entity_poly.pdbx_strand_id
1 'polypeptide(L)'
;MIQQLKFLRRLSGLLFISGIVTSTFNTLRAQDKILMTRDFVYEEVFKTVLLYPALSGNNDELNTPIVPLTQNAPLILEFDELGEGSSNLYLKIIHCNADWTISTLSTVQYLDGYNETFIDDRKSSIGTRIPYTHYKVILPRVKVTGNYLAVVYRSSDESDLILTKRFIVYDSKVSIIPEQKPSTGINQRFTHQQLDFNILYPNMEIINPRGSVKVVIRQNKRWDKIIDDLEPLYIKEDIRKLEYNFFNLENNFPGGNEFRTFSTRSVKFNDINIDKISIQPDFAEVYLKRDVSTNNQAYALYPDIDGQFVVELYETKTKEVEPDYIFTNFTLDTKGLVPGRVFVVGAFNNYELSPESELLFDPETNTYRLKTLLKQGYYNYRYAFLPKGSRVSDEIFFEGSHFATQNVYDFIVYYRPPGARTDMVIGYKSININGRN
;
A
#
# COMPACT_ATOMS: atom_id res chain seq x y z
N MET A 1 29.84 -69.63 38.47
CA MET A 1 30.55 -69.58 39.77
C MET A 1 29.95 -68.36 40.48
N ILE A 2 28.92 -68.70 41.30
CA ILE A 2 28.88 -68.51 42.73
C ILE A 2 28.91 -66.97 43.10
N GLN A 3 27.96 -66.50 43.73
CA GLN A 3 27.01 -66.56 44.81
C GLN A 3 26.59 -65.11 45.12
N GLN A 4 25.34 -64.84 45.23
CA GLN A 4 24.44 -64.85 46.40
C GLN A 4 24.49 -63.59 47.31
N LEU A 5 23.31 -63.08 47.47
CA LEU A 5 22.50 -62.72 48.67
C LEU A 5 22.99 -61.60 49.60
N LYS A 6 22.15 -60.66 49.91
CA LYS A 6 21.13 -60.57 51.00
C LYS A 6 20.55 -59.11 51.07
N PHE A 7 19.26 -59.02 50.95
CA PHE A 7 18.23 -58.57 51.91
C PHE A 7 18.66 -57.63 53.04
N LEU A 8 18.07 -56.47 53.09
CA LEU A 8 17.52 -55.95 54.35
C LEU A 8 16.51 -54.77 54.03
N ARG A 9 15.32 -54.96 54.55
CA ARG A 9 14.20 -53.98 54.65
C ARG A 9 14.59 -52.86 55.60
N ARG A 10 14.11 -51.66 55.31
CA ARG A 10 13.52 -50.78 56.32
C ARG A 10 12.49 -49.83 55.67
N LEU A 11 11.30 -49.86 56.27
CA LEU A 11 10.19 -48.87 56.11
C LEU A 11 10.63 -47.52 56.55
N SER A 12 10.12 -46.46 55.86
CA SER A 12 9.28 -45.48 56.52
C SER A 12 9.29 -44.15 55.67
N GLY A 13 8.15 -43.56 55.56
CA GLY A 13 7.99 -42.13 55.27
C GLY A 13 7.37 -41.78 53.91
N LEU A 14 6.05 -42.02 53.76
CA LEU A 14 5.25 -41.25 52.78
C LEU A 14 5.22 -39.78 53.24
N LEU A 15 5.90 -38.90 52.50
CA LEU A 15 5.63 -37.48 52.50
C LEU A 15 4.97 -37.11 51.18
N PHE A 16 3.67 -36.95 51.20
CA PHE A 16 2.90 -36.32 50.16
C PHE A 16 3.32 -34.83 50.10
N ILE A 17 4.21 -34.46 49.15
CA ILE A 17 4.39 -33.08 48.77
C ILE A 17 3.37 -32.83 47.67
N SER A 18 2.25 -32.21 48.07
CA SER A 18 1.29 -31.59 47.15
C SER A 18 1.97 -30.38 46.52
N GLY A 19 2.61 -30.58 45.36
CA GLY A 19 3.11 -29.52 44.55
C GLY A 19 1.91 -28.82 43.92
N ILE A 20 1.56 -27.65 44.46
CA ILE A 20 0.68 -26.69 43.78
C ILE A 20 1.43 -26.18 42.55
N VAL A 21 1.13 -26.77 41.40
CA VAL A 21 1.53 -26.18 40.11
C VAL A 21 0.68 -24.94 39.92
N THR A 22 1.19 -23.81 40.39
CA THR A 22 0.69 -22.48 39.96
C THR A 22 1.03 -22.35 38.47
N SER A 23 0.08 -22.72 37.60
CA SER A 23 0.12 -22.31 36.22
C SER A 23 0.03 -20.77 36.20
N THR A 24 1.17 -20.12 36.11
CA THR A 24 1.24 -18.72 35.70
C THR A 24 0.74 -18.68 34.28
N PHE A 25 -0.55 -18.37 34.11
CA PHE A 25 -1.04 -17.84 32.87
C PHE A 25 -0.23 -16.57 32.60
N ASN A 26 0.83 -16.68 31.82
CA ASN A 26 1.38 -15.52 31.12
C ASN A 26 0.24 -15.03 30.22
N THR A 27 -0.54 -14.08 30.71
CA THR A 27 -1.29 -13.19 29.83
C THR A 27 -0.23 -12.51 28.99
N LEU A 28 -0.05 -12.98 27.74
CA LEU A 28 0.58 -12.18 26.71
C LEU A 28 -0.20 -10.86 26.69
N ARG A 29 0.34 -9.85 27.37
CA ARG A 29 -0.11 -8.48 27.16
C ARG A 29 0.12 -8.24 25.68
N ALA A 30 -0.96 -7.98 24.94
CA ALA A 30 -0.87 -7.44 23.61
C ALA A 30 0.11 -6.25 23.70
N GLN A 31 1.18 -6.31 22.95
CA GLN A 31 2.13 -5.21 22.88
C GLN A 31 1.34 -4.05 22.29
N ASP A 32 1.24 -2.92 23.01
CA ASP A 32 0.50 -1.75 22.56
C ASP A 32 0.97 -1.40 21.14
N LYS A 33 0.06 -1.55 20.16
CA LYS A 33 0.36 -1.27 18.76
C LYS A 33 0.45 0.23 18.57
N ILE A 34 1.58 0.72 18.05
CA ILE A 34 1.79 2.14 17.78
C ILE A 34 1.01 2.53 16.53
N LEU A 35 0.23 3.62 16.61
CA LEU A 35 -0.52 4.13 15.47
C LEU A 35 0.42 4.59 14.36
N MET A 36 0.33 3.91 13.22
CA MET A 36 1.06 4.26 11.99
C MET A 36 0.23 5.24 11.17
N THR A 37 0.79 6.42 10.87
CA THR A 37 0.14 7.43 10.01
C THR A 37 0.43 7.20 8.52
N ARG A 38 0.47 5.92 8.11
CA ARG A 38 0.65 5.43 6.74
C ARG A 38 -0.28 4.25 6.49
N ASP A 39 -0.40 3.81 5.26
CA ASP A 39 -1.08 2.55 4.96
C ASP A 39 -0.34 1.42 5.63
N PHE A 40 -1.01 0.68 6.51
CA PHE A 40 -0.39 -0.38 7.30
C PHE A 40 -1.42 -1.41 7.76
N VAL A 41 -1.01 -2.68 7.81
CA VAL A 41 -1.77 -3.79 8.36
C VAL A 41 -0.99 -4.37 9.53
N TYR A 42 -1.60 -4.44 10.72
CA TYR A 42 -0.93 -4.85 11.96
C TYR A 42 -0.89 -6.37 12.16
N GLU A 43 -1.81 -7.10 11.54
CA GLU A 43 -1.93 -8.55 11.67
C GLU A 43 -2.04 -9.21 10.29
N GLU A 44 -1.23 -10.22 10.04
CA GLU A 44 -1.14 -10.91 8.74
C GLU A 44 -2.43 -11.59 8.28
N VAL A 45 -3.35 -11.87 9.21
CA VAL A 45 -4.66 -12.44 8.88
C VAL A 45 -5.55 -11.47 8.13
N PHE A 46 -5.30 -10.16 8.23
CA PHE A 46 -6.03 -9.14 7.47
C PHE A 46 -5.32 -8.86 6.14
N LYS A 47 -6.03 -9.03 5.05
CA LYS A 47 -5.48 -8.94 3.69
C LYS A 47 -6.40 -8.17 2.76
N THR A 48 -5.90 -7.89 1.56
CA THR A 48 -6.68 -7.31 0.45
C THR A 48 -7.38 -6.01 0.84
N VAL A 49 -6.63 -5.09 1.49
CA VAL A 49 -7.16 -3.82 2.00
C VAL A 49 -7.26 -2.81 0.88
N LEU A 50 -8.49 -2.44 0.51
CA LEU A 50 -8.82 -1.49 -0.55
C LEU A 50 -9.56 -0.28 0.02
N LEU A 51 -9.19 0.93 -0.41
CA LEU A 51 -9.91 2.16 -0.10
C LEU A 51 -10.04 2.99 -1.37
N TYR A 52 -11.27 3.26 -1.78
CA TYR A 52 -11.57 3.90 -3.07
C TYR A 52 -12.90 4.66 -3.05
N PRO A 53 -13.09 5.65 -3.96
CA PRO A 53 -14.38 6.29 -4.17
C PRO A 53 -15.30 5.42 -5.03
N ALA A 54 -16.55 5.21 -4.60
CA ALA A 54 -17.55 4.48 -5.38
C ALA A 54 -18.16 5.39 -6.47
N LEU A 55 -17.58 5.35 -7.66
CA LEU A 55 -17.97 6.17 -8.81
C LEU A 55 -18.95 5.47 -9.74
N SER A 56 -19.40 4.26 -9.39
CA SER A 56 -20.25 3.38 -10.20
C SER A 56 -19.57 2.87 -11.48
N GLY A 57 -18.25 2.80 -11.48
CA GLY A 57 -17.42 2.18 -12.53
C GLY A 57 -17.22 0.69 -12.31
N ASN A 58 -16.65 0.00 -13.31
CA ASN A 58 -16.40 -1.44 -13.23
C ASN A 58 -15.20 -1.79 -12.33
N ASN A 59 -14.25 -0.86 -12.15
CA ASN A 59 -13.01 -1.06 -11.39
C ASN A 59 -12.73 0.18 -10.53
N ASP A 60 -13.71 0.55 -9.69
CA ASP A 60 -13.60 1.70 -8.79
C ASP A 60 -12.42 1.58 -7.82
N GLU A 61 -12.03 0.35 -7.49
CA GLU A 61 -10.86 0.01 -6.66
C GLU A 61 -9.53 0.52 -7.23
N LEU A 62 -9.47 0.82 -8.53
CA LEU A 62 -8.30 1.45 -9.15
C LEU A 62 -8.25 2.97 -8.94
N ASN A 63 -9.34 3.58 -8.47
CA ASN A 63 -9.36 5.02 -8.23
C ASN A 63 -8.62 5.38 -6.93
N THR A 64 -7.88 6.49 -7.00
CA THR A 64 -7.19 7.04 -5.82
C THR A 64 -8.21 7.55 -4.78
N PRO A 65 -8.03 7.29 -3.48
CA PRO A 65 -8.87 7.84 -2.41
C PRO A 65 -8.56 9.33 -2.13
N ILE A 66 -8.57 10.15 -3.19
CA ILE A 66 -8.43 11.61 -3.14
C ILE A 66 -9.69 12.20 -3.77
N VAL A 67 -10.54 12.79 -2.95
CA VAL A 67 -11.89 13.20 -3.36
C VAL A 67 -12.15 14.67 -3.06
N PRO A 68 -12.95 15.37 -3.89
CA PRO A 68 -13.35 16.73 -3.56
C PRO A 68 -14.32 16.75 -2.36
N LEU A 69 -14.23 17.79 -1.55
CA LEU A 69 -15.09 18.00 -0.37
C LEU A 69 -16.59 17.98 -0.73
N THR A 70 -16.92 18.43 -1.93
CA THR A 70 -18.29 18.48 -2.47
C THR A 70 -18.74 17.19 -3.13
N GLN A 71 -17.89 16.15 -3.18
CA GLN A 71 -18.23 14.90 -3.84
C GLN A 71 -19.35 14.15 -3.11
N ASN A 72 -20.29 13.60 -3.89
CA ASN A 72 -21.38 12.77 -3.37
C ASN A 72 -21.04 11.27 -3.33
N ALA A 73 -20.05 10.80 -4.08
CA ALA A 73 -19.63 9.41 -4.08
C ALA A 73 -18.95 9.05 -2.75
N PRO A 74 -19.41 8.00 -2.05
CA PRO A 74 -18.82 7.58 -0.80
C PRO A 74 -17.41 6.99 -1.00
N LEU A 75 -16.55 7.12 0.00
CA LEU A 75 -15.34 6.33 0.12
C LEU A 75 -15.68 4.99 0.77
N ILE A 76 -15.26 3.90 0.15
CA ILE A 76 -15.47 2.53 0.62
C ILE A 76 -14.13 1.95 1.06
N LEU A 77 -14.10 1.39 2.26
CA LEU A 77 -13.00 0.57 2.77
C LEU A 77 -13.45 -0.88 2.79
N GLU A 78 -12.69 -1.75 2.12
CA GLU A 78 -12.91 -3.18 2.07
C GLU A 78 -11.63 -3.92 2.46
N PHE A 79 -11.79 -5.06 3.15
CA PHE A 79 -10.67 -5.94 3.51
C PHE A 79 -11.19 -7.31 3.95
N ASP A 80 -10.30 -8.28 3.99
CA ASP A 80 -10.62 -9.65 4.39
C ASP A 80 -9.89 -10.03 5.69
N GLU A 81 -10.55 -10.82 6.53
CA GLU A 81 -9.97 -11.55 7.67
C GLU A 81 -9.91 -13.03 7.32
N LEU A 82 -8.71 -13.61 7.21
CA LEU A 82 -8.51 -15.03 6.91
C LEU A 82 -8.91 -15.90 8.08
N GLY A 83 -9.49 -17.06 7.78
CA GLY A 83 -9.92 -18.07 8.75
C GLY A 83 -11.44 -18.13 8.90
N GLU A 84 -11.88 -19.05 9.78
CA GLU A 84 -13.29 -19.19 10.14
C GLU A 84 -13.65 -18.22 11.27
N GLY A 85 -14.77 -17.53 11.13
CA GLY A 85 -15.26 -16.57 12.10
C GLY A 85 -15.09 -15.12 11.66
N SER A 86 -15.41 -14.21 12.55
CA SER A 86 -15.35 -12.77 12.29
C SER A 86 -15.08 -11.98 13.56
N SER A 87 -14.24 -10.98 13.45
CA SER A 87 -13.97 -10.02 14.53
C SER A 87 -15.02 -8.91 14.62
N ASN A 88 -15.24 -8.36 15.82
CA ASN A 88 -16.02 -7.13 15.99
C ASN A 88 -15.07 -5.96 15.77
N LEU A 89 -15.21 -5.30 14.62
CA LEU A 89 -14.32 -4.23 14.18
C LEU A 89 -15.03 -2.88 14.16
N TYR A 90 -14.27 -1.83 14.42
CA TYR A 90 -14.71 -0.46 14.43
C TYR A 90 -13.80 0.41 13.59
N LEU A 91 -14.36 1.43 12.95
CA LEU A 91 -13.67 2.43 12.16
C LEU A 91 -13.74 3.78 12.87
N LYS A 92 -12.61 4.49 12.93
CA LYS A 92 -12.54 5.93 13.22
C LYS A 92 -11.72 6.68 12.19
N ILE A 93 -11.92 7.99 12.11
CA ILE A 93 -11.22 8.89 11.19
C ILE A 93 -10.36 9.87 11.99
N ILE A 94 -9.13 10.09 11.55
CA ILE A 94 -8.19 11.04 12.17
C ILE A 94 -7.76 12.05 11.10
N HIS A 95 -7.88 13.34 11.40
CA HIS A 95 -7.37 14.40 10.51
C HIS A 95 -5.87 14.60 10.71
N CYS A 96 -5.12 14.72 9.58
CA CYS A 96 -3.67 14.89 9.57
C CYS A 96 -3.26 16.14 8.79
N ASN A 97 -2.06 16.64 9.07
CA ASN A 97 -1.38 17.69 8.32
C ASN A 97 -0.79 17.15 7.00
N ALA A 98 -0.21 18.02 6.18
CA ALA A 98 0.42 17.67 4.90
C ALA A 98 1.52 16.61 5.03
N ASP A 99 2.25 16.60 6.14
CA ASP A 99 3.31 15.64 6.49
C ASP A 99 2.79 14.36 7.18
N TRP A 100 1.48 14.17 7.21
CA TRP A 100 0.79 13.06 7.89
C TRP A 100 0.92 13.04 9.43
N THR A 101 1.44 14.09 10.06
CA THR A 101 1.32 14.25 11.51
C THR A 101 -0.14 14.48 11.89
N ILE A 102 -0.57 13.94 13.03
CA ILE A 102 -1.95 14.14 13.51
C ILE A 102 -2.16 15.63 13.78
N SER A 103 -3.25 16.17 13.26
CA SER A 103 -3.56 17.58 13.44
C SER A 103 -4.09 17.89 14.84
N THR A 104 -4.13 19.19 15.18
CA THR A 104 -4.67 19.67 16.45
C THR A 104 -6.18 19.91 16.42
N LEU A 105 -6.88 19.54 15.32
CA LEU A 105 -8.32 19.67 15.24
C LEU A 105 -9.01 18.64 16.13
N SER A 106 -10.02 19.07 16.89
CA SER A 106 -10.91 18.14 17.56
C SER A 106 -11.87 17.50 16.54
N THR A 107 -12.38 16.31 16.85
CA THR A 107 -13.27 15.54 15.97
C THR A 107 -14.45 16.35 15.47
N VAL A 108 -15.11 17.12 16.33
CA VAL A 108 -16.28 17.94 15.96
C VAL A 108 -15.96 19.06 14.95
N GLN A 109 -14.69 19.41 14.75
CA GLN A 109 -14.27 20.40 13.77
C GLN A 109 -14.18 19.84 12.35
N TYR A 110 -13.93 18.53 12.20
CA TYR A 110 -13.79 17.91 10.88
C TYR A 110 -14.83 16.83 10.57
N LEU A 111 -15.63 16.38 11.55
CA LEU A 111 -16.62 15.33 11.39
C LEU A 111 -17.95 15.75 12.03
N ASP A 112 -19.07 15.35 11.42
CA ASP A 112 -20.40 15.44 12.05
C ASP A 112 -20.73 14.13 12.75
N GLY A 113 -21.20 14.21 13.99
CA GLY A 113 -21.59 13.04 14.77
C GLY A 113 -20.45 12.34 15.49
N TYR A 114 -20.65 11.06 15.76
CA TYR A 114 -19.73 10.23 16.54
C TYR A 114 -18.63 9.64 15.65
N ASN A 115 -17.39 9.68 16.11
CA ASN A 115 -16.23 9.19 15.34
C ASN A 115 -15.91 7.72 15.67
N GLU A 116 -16.93 6.90 15.68
CA GLU A 116 -16.80 5.46 15.80
C GLU A 116 -17.93 4.82 15.00
N THR A 117 -17.58 3.97 14.06
CA THR A 117 -18.52 3.24 13.20
C THR A 117 -18.28 1.75 13.36
N PHE A 118 -19.25 1.02 13.85
CA PHE A 118 -19.20 -0.44 13.86
C PHE A 118 -19.26 -0.98 12.44
N ILE A 119 -18.38 -1.93 12.08
CA ILE A 119 -18.34 -2.54 10.76
C ILE A 119 -19.24 -3.77 10.77
N ASP A 120 -20.47 -3.60 10.33
CA ASP A 120 -21.54 -4.63 10.33
C ASP A 120 -21.70 -5.34 8.98
N ASP A 121 -21.36 -4.71 7.85
CA ASP A 121 -21.37 -5.36 6.53
C ASP A 121 -20.17 -6.32 6.42
N ARG A 122 -20.45 -7.57 6.76
CA ARG A 122 -19.51 -8.68 6.72
C ARG A 122 -20.13 -9.91 6.10
N LYS A 123 -19.37 -10.58 5.23
CA LYS A 123 -19.82 -11.76 4.48
C LYS A 123 -18.75 -12.84 4.53
N SER A 124 -19.14 -14.06 4.83
CA SER A 124 -18.23 -15.21 4.70
C SER A 124 -17.97 -15.55 3.25
N SER A 125 -16.76 -16.00 2.95
CA SER A 125 -16.39 -16.50 1.62
C SER A 125 -17.23 -17.70 1.21
N ILE A 126 -17.43 -17.86 -0.10
CA ILE A 126 -18.30 -18.90 -0.68
C ILE A 126 -17.49 -19.75 -1.66
N GLY A 127 -17.44 -21.06 -1.40
CA GLY A 127 -16.79 -22.03 -2.31
C GLY A 127 -15.27 -21.90 -2.36
N THR A 128 -14.65 -21.19 -1.42
CA THR A 128 -13.20 -21.02 -1.30
C THR A 128 -12.56 -22.16 -0.53
N ARG A 129 -11.30 -22.49 -0.83
CA ARG A 129 -10.50 -23.48 -0.08
C ARG A 129 -9.94 -22.89 1.20
N ILE A 130 -9.52 -21.61 1.12
CA ILE A 130 -9.07 -20.85 2.28
C ILE A 130 -10.22 -19.94 2.69
N PRO A 131 -10.88 -20.21 3.83
CA PRO A 131 -12.01 -19.42 4.28
C PRO A 131 -11.57 -18.01 4.71
N TYR A 132 -12.43 -17.02 4.50
CA TYR A 132 -12.24 -15.67 5.00
C TYR A 132 -13.59 -14.99 5.23
N THR A 133 -13.58 -13.93 6.03
CA THR A 133 -14.68 -12.98 6.16
C THR A 133 -14.31 -11.70 5.46
N HIS A 134 -15.12 -11.27 4.51
CA HIS A 134 -15.03 -9.99 3.83
C HIS A 134 -15.76 -8.91 4.61
N TYR A 135 -15.09 -7.79 4.89
CA TYR A 135 -15.64 -6.60 5.55
C TYR A 135 -15.73 -5.44 4.59
N LYS A 136 -16.82 -4.68 4.71
CA LYS A 136 -17.05 -3.46 3.94
C LYS A 136 -17.62 -2.36 4.82
N VAL A 137 -17.08 -1.15 4.69
CA VAL A 137 -17.58 0.01 5.43
C VAL A 137 -17.48 1.27 4.58
N ILE A 138 -18.52 2.10 4.67
CA ILE A 138 -18.54 3.43 4.08
C ILE A 138 -17.95 4.41 5.10
N LEU A 139 -16.93 5.17 4.65
CA LEU A 139 -16.33 6.20 5.49
C LEU A 139 -17.31 7.36 5.73
N PRO A 140 -17.37 7.89 6.95
CA PRO A 140 -18.18 9.07 7.24
C PRO A 140 -17.66 10.29 6.46
N ARG A 141 -18.58 11.20 6.10
CA ARG A 141 -18.23 12.45 5.41
C ARG A 141 -17.54 13.42 6.37
N VAL A 142 -16.50 14.06 5.87
CA VAL A 142 -15.78 15.09 6.59
C VAL A 142 -16.22 16.49 6.16
N LYS A 143 -16.00 17.49 7.01
CA LYS A 143 -16.43 18.90 6.80
C LYS A 143 -15.34 19.81 6.29
N VAL A 144 -14.08 19.42 6.42
CA VAL A 144 -12.92 20.23 6.06
C VAL A 144 -11.98 19.47 5.13
N THR A 145 -11.21 20.20 4.36
CA THR A 145 -10.18 19.61 3.50
C THR A 145 -8.96 19.23 4.33
N GLY A 146 -8.24 18.20 3.92
CA GLY A 146 -7.03 17.76 4.61
C GLY A 146 -6.65 16.34 4.25
N ASN A 147 -5.58 15.87 4.87
CA ASN A 147 -5.22 14.47 4.92
C ASN A 147 -6.01 13.77 6.03
N TYR A 148 -6.37 12.55 5.79
CA TYR A 148 -7.14 11.74 6.74
C TYR A 148 -6.60 10.32 6.82
N LEU A 149 -6.68 9.75 8.01
CA LEU A 149 -6.37 8.37 8.28
C LEU A 149 -7.65 7.64 8.70
N ALA A 150 -8.04 6.62 7.95
CA ALA A 150 -9.03 5.64 8.36
C ALA A 150 -8.32 4.60 9.23
N VAL A 151 -8.80 4.40 10.46
CA VAL A 151 -8.21 3.49 11.46
C VAL A 151 -9.23 2.45 11.84
N VAL A 152 -8.91 1.18 11.60
CA VAL A 152 -9.73 0.04 12.06
C VAL A 152 -9.10 -0.57 13.30
N TYR A 153 -9.90 -0.87 14.29
CA TYR A 153 -9.50 -1.45 15.57
C TYR A 153 -10.55 -2.44 16.07
N ARG A 154 -10.16 -3.31 17.02
CA ARG A 154 -11.00 -4.43 17.48
C ARG A 154 -11.73 -4.09 18.79
N SER A 155 -12.98 -4.52 18.87
CA SER A 155 -13.79 -4.56 20.12
C SER A 155 -13.88 -3.25 20.89
N SER A 156 -13.96 -2.11 20.20
CA SER A 156 -13.93 -0.75 20.79
C SER A 156 -12.66 -0.44 21.62
N ASP A 157 -11.62 -1.26 21.50
CA ASP A 157 -10.30 -0.98 22.07
C ASP A 157 -9.42 -0.29 21.05
N GLU A 158 -9.32 1.02 21.13
CA GLU A 158 -8.53 1.85 20.19
C GLU A 158 -7.04 1.53 20.19
N SER A 159 -6.53 0.77 21.17
CA SER A 159 -5.14 0.30 21.21
C SER A 159 -4.93 -0.99 20.41
N ASP A 160 -5.99 -1.80 20.18
CA ASP A 160 -5.91 -3.01 19.36
C ASP A 160 -6.13 -2.70 17.87
N LEU A 161 -5.16 -2.03 17.28
CA LEU A 161 -5.18 -1.59 15.90
C LEU A 161 -5.11 -2.78 14.93
N ILE A 162 -5.92 -2.75 13.87
CA ILE A 162 -5.98 -3.76 12.82
C ILE A 162 -5.35 -3.24 11.53
N LEU A 163 -5.77 -2.09 11.06
CA LEU A 163 -5.19 -1.46 9.87
C LEU A 163 -5.37 0.05 9.87
N THR A 164 -4.54 0.71 9.07
CA THR A 164 -4.66 2.13 8.75
C THR A 164 -4.62 2.34 7.25
N LYS A 165 -5.44 3.27 6.72
CA LYS A 165 -5.47 3.67 5.30
C LYS A 165 -5.58 5.18 5.17
N ARG A 166 -4.77 5.74 4.27
CA ARG A 166 -4.72 7.17 3.95
C ARG A 166 -5.76 7.55 2.92
N PHE A 167 -6.43 8.69 3.12
CA PHE A 167 -7.23 9.34 2.09
C PHE A 167 -7.12 10.86 2.20
N ILE A 168 -7.50 11.57 1.14
CA ILE A 168 -7.40 13.03 1.08
C ILE A 168 -8.72 13.60 0.62
N VAL A 169 -9.11 14.70 1.27
CA VAL A 169 -10.26 15.50 0.85
C VAL A 169 -9.77 16.90 0.48
N TYR A 170 -10.06 17.34 -0.76
CA TYR A 170 -9.56 18.60 -1.29
C TYR A 170 -10.69 19.54 -1.72
N ASP A 171 -10.35 20.83 -1.88
CA ASP A 171 -11.19 21.83 -2.52
C ASP A 171 -10.44 22.40 -3.73
N SER A 172 -11.14 22.58 -4.87
CA SER A 172 -10.53 23.07 -6.11
C SER A 172 -10.43 24.61 -6.14
N LYS A 173 -9.63 25.18 -5.23
CA LYS A 173 -9.40 26.62 -5.12
C LYS A 173 -8.32 27.13 -6.05
N VAL A 174 -7.45 26.26 -6.53
CA VAL A 174 -6.34 26.57 -7.42
C VAL A 174 -6.39 25.69 -8.66
N SER A 175 -5.81 26.21 -9.76
CA SER A 175 -5.60 25.45 -10.99
C SER A 175 -4.15 25.03 -11.09
N ILE A 176 -3.91 23.73 -11.27
CA ILE A 176 -2.57 23.16 -11.45
C ILE A 176 -2.39 22.85 -12.92
N ILE A 177 -1.30 23.37 -13.52
CA ILE A 177 -0.97 23.20 -14.94
C ILE A 177 0.38 22.48 -15.01
N PRO A 178 0.40 21.14 -15.06
CA PRO A 178 1.61 20.36 -15.19
C PRO A 178 2.14 20.36 -16.63
N GLU A 179 3.45 20.27 -16.77
CA GLU A 179 4.16 20.10 -18.04
C GLU A 179 5.28 19.08 -17.86
N GLN A 180 5.18 17.94 -18.53
CA GLN A 180 6.26 16.96 -18.54
C GLN A 180 7.31 17.35 -19.57
N LYS A 181 8.58 17.24 -19.18
CA LYS A 181 9.74 17.49 -20.03
C LYS A 181 10.78 16.38 -19.91
N PRO A 182 11.61 16.16 -20.95
CA PRO A 182 12.86 15.43 -20.77
C PRO A 182 13.71 16.11 -19.70
N SER A 183 14.34 15.33 -18.83
CA SER A 183 15.22 15.87 -17.80
C SER A 183 16.28 16.82 -18.40
N THR A 184 16.51 17.96 -17.72
CA THR A 184 17.60 18.87 -18.03
C THR A 184 18.98 18.27 -17.77
N GLY A 185 19.06 17.22 -16.93
CA GLY A 185 20.27 16.48 -16.68
C GLY A 185 20.68 15.59 -17.86
N ILE A 186 21.92 15.73 -18.34
CA ILE A 186 22.42 14.98 -19.50
C ILE A 186 22.29 13.48 -19.28
N ASN A 187 22.68 12.98 -18.09
CA ASN A 187 22.64 11.55 -17.75
C ASN A 187 21.22 11.04 -17.48
N GLN A 188 20.32 11.92 -17.08
CA GLN A 188 18.94 11.60 -16.73
C GLN A 188 17.96 11.72 -17.90
N ARG A 189 18.40 12.31 -19.02
CA ARG A 189 17.52 12.68 -20.15
C ARG A 189 16.69 11.54 -20.72
N PHE A 190 17.22 10.34 -20.72
CA PHE A 190 16.57 9.15 -21.26
C PHE A 190 15.98 8.21 -20.21
N THR A 191 16.18 8.54 -18.93
CA THR A 191 15.81 7.66 -17.81
C THR A 191 14.87 8.31 -16.80
N HIS A 192 14.74 9.65 -16.81
CA HIS A 192 13.93 10.41 -15.85
C HIS A 192 12.88 11.25 -16.54
N GLN A 193 11.81 11.54 -15.84
CA GLN A 193 10.70 12.40 -16.22
C GLN A 193 10.73 13.64 -15.33
N GLN A 194 10.97 14.80 -15.94
CA GLN A 194 10.94 16.10 -15.25
C GLN A 194 9.52 16.67 -15.31
N LEU A 195 9.03 17.12 -14.16
CA LEU A 195 7.69 17.66 -13.99
C LEU A 195 7.74 19.13 -13.61
N ASP A 196 7.70 20.00 -14.61
CA ASP A 196 7.46 21.42 -14.39
C ASP A 196 5.96 21.67 -14.23
N PHE A 197 5.57 22.68 -13.47
CA PHE A 197 4.16 23.02 -13.30
C PHE A 197 3.96 24.45 -12.85
N ASN A 198 2.73 24.93 -13.02
CA ASN A 198 2.29 26.23 -12.55
C ASN A 198 1.06 26.06 -11.66
N ILE A 199 0.93 26.90 -10.64
CA ILE A 199 -0.27 27.00 -9.80
C ILE A 199 -0.88 28.40 -10.02
N LEU A 200 -2.12 28.44 -10.51
CA LEU A 200 -2.91 29.66 -10.65
C LEU A 200 -3.93 29.71 -9.51
N TYR A 201 -4.00 30.87 -8.80
CA TYR A 201 -4.90 31.11 -7.68
C TYR A 201 -5.74 32.40 -7.83
N PRO A 202 -6.48 32.59 -8.96
CA PRO A 202 -7.12 33.87 -9.30
C PRO A 202 -8.18 34.31 -8.28
N ASN A 203 -8.82 33.36 -7.60
CA ASN A 203 -9.98 33.59 -6.73
C ASN A 203 -9.66 33.50 -5.23
N MET A 204 -8.38 33.48 -4.86
CA MET A 204 -7.96 33.48 -3.46
C MET A 204 -6.70 34.32 -3.24
N GLU A 205 -6.47 34.72 -2.03
CA GLU A 205 -5.23 35.34 -1.59
C GLU A 205 -4.35 34.31 -0.92
N ILE A 206 -3.08 34.22 -1.32
CA ILE A 206 -2.08 33.38 -0.69
C ILE A 206 -1.02 34.30 -0.05
N ILE A 207 -1.00 34.32 1.28
CA ILE A 207 -0.05 35.11 2.04
C ILE A 207 1.23 34.29 2.23
N ASN A 208 2.39 34.89 1.90
CA ASN A 208 3.72 34.25 2.02
C ASN A 208 3.79 32.89 1.29
N PRO A 209 3.62 32.81 -0.03
CA PRO A 209 3.53 31.55 -0.76
C PRO A 209 4.66 30.57 -0.49
N ARG A 210 5.92 31.05 -0.34
CA ARG A 210 7.07 30.18 -0.05
C ARG A 210 6.94 29.42 1.26
N GLY A 211 6.42 30.05 2.31
CA GLY A 211 6.32 29.45 3.63
C GLY A 211 4.97 28.80 3.92
N SER A 212 3.93 29.10 3.13
CA SER A 212 2.56 28.69 3.41
C SER A 212 1.99 27.67 2.41
N VAL A 213 2.57 27.58 1.21
CA VAL A 213 2.16 26.60 0.19
C VAL A 213 3.15 25.43 0.18
N LYS A 214 2.64 24.21 0.24
CA LYS A 214 3.40 22.98 0.02
C LYS A 214 2.81 22.23 -1.15
N VAL A 215 3.66 21.61 -1.94
CA VAL A 215 3.23 20.75 -3.04
C VAL A 215 3.81 19.38 -2.85
N VAL A 216 2.97 18.36 -2.95
CA VAL A 216 3.41 16.97 -3.02
C VAL A 216 3.14 16.46 -4.42
N ILE A 217 4.18 15.98 -5.09
CA ILE A 217 4.06 15.23 -6.34
C ILE A 217 4.27 13.76 -6.02
N ARG A 218 3.36 12.90 -6.49
CA ARG A 218 3.38 11.47 -6.20
C ARG A 218 3.34 10.67 -7.50
N GLN A 219 4.26 9.71 -7.68
CA GLN A 219 4.31 8.81 -8.83
C GLN A 219 3.50 7.54 -8.56
N ASN A 220 2.65 7.13 -9.51
CA ASN A 220 1.87 5.86 -9.51
C ASN A 220 1.11 5.62 -8.20
N LYS A 221 0.51 6.69 -7.63
CA LYS A 221 -0.27 6.65 -6.37
C LYS A 221 0.52 6.21 -5.14
N ARG A 222 1.86 6.19 -5.20
CA ARG A 222 2.77 5.66 -4.18
C ARG A 222 3.26 6.77 -3.25
N TRP A 223 3.14 6.53 -1.94
CA TRP A 223 3.63 7.46 -0.91
C TRP A 223 5.12 7.33 -0.61
N ASP A 224 5.76 6.27 -1.07
CA ASP A 224 7.22 6.08 -1.02
C ASP A 224 7.95 6.65 -2.26
N LYS A 225 7.20 7.17 -3.24
CA LYS A 225 7.71 7.83 -4.45
C LYS A 225 7.10 9.22 -4.57
N ILE A 226 7.53 10.11 -3.71
CA ILE A 226 7.06 11.50 -3.65
C ILE A 226 8.22 12.49 -3.77
N ILE A 227 7.89 13.72 -4.21
CA ILE A 227 8.68 14.93 -4.04
C ILE A 227 7.77 15.92 -3.32
N ASP A 228 8.20 16.44 -2.16
CA ASP A 228 7.37 17.25 -1.25
C ASP A 228 8.07 18.49 -0.67
N ASP A 229 9.28 18.78 -1.13
CA ASP A 229 10.14 19.87 -0.66
C ASP A 229 10.32 21.01 -1.68
N LEU A 230 9.51 21.04 -2.74
CA LEU A 230 9.61 22.04 -3.80
C LEU A 230 9.08 23.41 -3.35
N GLU A 231 9.89 24.46 -3.55
CA GLU A 231 9.46 25.85 -3.43
C GLU A 231 9.22 26.47 -4.81
N PRO A 232 8.30 27.45 -4.95
CA PRO A 232 8.11 28.14 -6.22
C PRO A 232 9.36 28.92 -6.61
N LEU A 233 9.86 28.70 -7.83
CA LEU A 233 11.01 29.42 -8.37
C LEU A 233 10.66 30.90 -8.55
N TYR A 234 9.47 31.18 -9.10
CA TYR A 234 8.95 32.54 -9.28
C TYR A 234 7.54 32.68 -8.69
N ILE A 235 7.31 33.81 -8.02
CA ILE A 235 6.01 34.23 -7.51
C ILE A 235 5.59 35.47 -8.31
N LYS A 236 4.53 35.36 -9.09
CA LYS A 236 3.96 36.46 -9.91
C LYS A 236 2.63 36.87 -9.29
N GLU A 237 2.71 37.80 -8.31
CA GLU A 237 1.54 38.25 -7.54
C GLU A 237 0.52 38.99 -8.40
N ASP A 238 0.96 39.76 -9.40
CA ASP A 238 0.14 40.52 -10.33
C ASP A 238 -0.85 39.66 -11.11
N ILE A 239 -0.43 38.46 -11.49
CA ILE A 239 -1.27 37.46 -12.20
C ILE A 239 -1.64 36.27 -11.33
N ARG A 240 -1.36 36.31 -10.03
CA ARG A 240 -1.66 35.28 -9.06
C ARG A 240 -1.19 33.87 -9.49
N LYS A 241 0.12 33.78 -9.78
CA LYS A 241 0.76 32.58 -10.32
C LYS A 241 2.02 32.20 -9.53
N LEU A 242 2.17 30.91 -9.22
CA LEU A 242 3.41 30.32 -8.72
C LEU A 242 3.99 29.44 -9.84
N GLU A 243 5.29 29.60 -10.12
CA GLU A 243 6.00 28.82 -11.14
C GLU A 243 7.01 27.87 -10.51
N TYR A 244 6.92 26.60 -10.89
CA TYR A 244 7.78 25.50 -10.43
C TYR A 244 8.49 24.90 -11.65
N ASN A 245 9.48 25.65 -12.18
CA ASN A 245 10.27 25.27 -13.36
C ASN A 245 11.73 25.14 -12.94
N PHE A 246 12.24 23.93 -12.78
CA PHE A 246 13.54 23.68 -12.16
C PHE A 246 14.60 23.29 -13.19
N PHE A 247 15.87 23.59 -12.87
CA PHE A 247 17.05 23.24 -13.68
C PHE A 247 18.07 22.39 -12.89
N ASN A 248 17.81 22.12 -11.63
CA ASN A 248 18.68 21.45 -10.67
C ASN A 248 18.25 20.00 -10.37
N LEU A 249 17.30 19.46 -11.13
CA LEU A 249 16.78 18.09 -11.02
C LEU A 249 15.88 17.80 -9.80
N GLU A 250 15.49 18.81 -9.03
CA GLU A 250 14.64 18.64 -7.83
C GLU A 250 13.26 18.03 -8.14
N ASN A 251 12.72 18.29 -9.32
CA ASN A 251 11.42 17.80 -9.77
C ASN A 251 11.52 16.61 -10.76
N ASN A 252 12.60 15.83 -10.68
CA ASN A 252 12.83 14.69 -11.55
C ASN A 252 12.52 13.37 -10.85
N PHE A 253 11.67 12.57 -11.47
CA PHE A 253 11.43 11.19 -11.07
C PHE A 253 12.15 10.23 -12.01
N PRO A 254 12.76 9.13 -11.50
CA PRO A 254 13.09 8.01 -12.36
C PRO A 254 11.84 7.53 -13.09
N GLY A 255 11.91 7.36 -14.40
CA GLY A 255 10.77 6.86 -15.18
C GLY A 255 10.42 5.41 -14.80
N GLY A 256 11.41 4.63 -14.33
CA GLY A 256 11.24 3.22 -14.10
C GLY A 256 10.97 2.46 -15.41
N ASN A 257 10.29 1.34 -15.30
CA ASN A 257 9.81 0.54 -16.43
C ASN A 257 8.33 0.23 -16.25
N GLU A 258 7.65 -0.34 -17.24
CA GLU A 258 6.30 -0.88 -17.07
C GLU A 258 6.29 -1.96 -15.99
N PHE A 259 5.19 -2.07 -15.24
CA PHE A 259 5.05 -3.09 -14.21
C PHE A 259 4.95 -4.49 -14.81
N ARG A 260 5.55 -5.46 -14.17
CA ARG A 260 5.31 -6.86 -14.46
C ARG A 260 3.89 -7.23 -14.09
N THR A 261 3.31 -8.17 -14.80
CA THR A 261 1.89 -8.51 -14.67
C THR A 261 1.71 -10.01 -14.56
N PHE A 262 0.80 -10.45 -13.70
CA PHE A 262 0.25 -11.81 -13.75
C PHE A 262 -1.24 -11.80 -13.47
N SER A 263 -1.92 -12.88 -13.86
CA SER A 263 -3.35 -13.03 -13.65
C SER A 263 -3.68 -14.41 -13.08
N THR A 264 -4.39 -14.40 -11.96
CA THR A 264 -4.95 -15.58 -11.30
C THR A 264 -6.48 -15.56 -11.29
N ARG A 265 -7.09 -14.82 -12.23
CA ARG A 265 -8.55 -14.70 -12.35
C ARG A 265 -9.26 -16.02 -12.66
N SER A 266 -8.51 -17.05 -13.04
CA SER A 266 -8.95 -18.43 -13.08
C SER A 266 -7.81 -19.36 -12.67
N VAL A 267 -8.14 -20.47 -12.02
CA VAL A 267 -7.21 -21.58 -11.75
C VAL A 267 -7.50 -22.80 -12.61
N LYS A 268 -8.40 -22.66 -13.60
CA LYS A 268 -8.78 -23.75 -14.53
C LYS A 268 -7.86 -23.84 -15.74
N PHE A 269 -7.15 -22.76 -16.03
CA PHE A 269 -6.18 -22.68 -17.14
C PHE A 269 -5.06 -21.68 -16.78
N ASN A 270 -3.91 -21.81 -17.46
CA ASN A 270 -2.81 -20.88 -17.31
C ASN A 270 -3.16 -19.55 -18.00
N ASP A 271 -3.35 -18.52 -17.20
CA ASP A 271 -3.60 -17.14 -17.66
C ASP A 271 -2.27 -16.38 -17.81
N ILE A 272 -2.31 -15.05 -17.86
CA ILE A 272 -1.14 -14.18 -18.09
C ILE A 272 -0.03 -14.51 -17.10
N ASN A 273 1.15 -14.85 -17.63
CA ASN A 273 2.38 -15.15 -16.90
C ASN A 273 2.29 -16.29 -15.86
N ILE A 274 1.30 -17.16 -15.97
CA ILE A 274 1.24 -18.42 -15.22
C ILE A 274 1.97 -19.51 -16.02
N ASP A 275 2.88 -20.21 -15.36
CA ASP A 275 3.59 -21.38 -15.88
C ASP A 275 2.85 -22.67 -15.51
N LYS A 276 2.48 -22.82 -14.22
CA LYS A 276 1.86 -24.03 -13.69
C LYS A 276 0.84 -23.71 -12.62
N ILE A 277 -0.25 -24.50 -12.58
CA ILE A 277 -1.26 -24.48 -11.54
C ILE A 277 -1.27 -25.86 -10.85
N SER A 278 -1.32 -25.86 -9.52
CA SER A 278 -1.48 -27.07 -8.69
C SER A 278 -2.66 -26.87 -7.77
N ILE A 279 -3.65 -27.77 -7.85
CA ILE A 279 -4.85 -27.70 -7.04
C ILE A 279 -4.82 -28.84 -6.05
N GLN A 280 -4.94 -28.52 -4.76
CA GLN A 280 -5.06 -29.46 -3.65
C GLN A 280 -6.47 -29.33 -3.03
N PRO A 281 -6.90 -30.28 -2.20
CA PRO A 281 -8.20 -30.16 -1.52
C PRO A 281 -8.34 -28.86 -0.72
N ASP A 282 -7.30 -28.45 0.02
CA ASP A 282 -7.33 -27.37 1.01
C ASP A 282 -6.72 -26.06 0.51
N PHE A 283 -6.02 -26.05 -0.64
CA PHE A 283 -5.44 -24.86 -1.22
C PHE A 283 -5.19 -25.00 -2.73
N ALA A 284 -5.05 -23.89 -3.40
CA ALA A 284 -4.51 -23.83 -4.76
C ALA A 284 -3.15 -23.12 -4.74
N GLU A 285 -2.29 -23.48 -5.69
CA GLU A 285 -0.95 -22.93 -5.85
C GLU A 285 -0.67 -22.64 -7.32
N VAL A 286 -0.17 -21.45 -7.60
CA VAL A 286 0.26 -21.04 -8.92
C VAL A 286 1.74 -20.74 -8.93
N TYR A 287 2.39 -21.10 -10.02
CA TYR A 287 3.79 -20.80 -10.30
C TYR A 287 3.84 -19.82 -11.45
N LEU A 288 4.41 -18.64 -11.22
CA LEU A 288 4.60 -17.66 -12.26
C LEU A 288 5.72 -18.11 -13.21
N LYS A 289 5.69 -17.66 -14.44
CA LYS A 289 6.82 -17.82 -15.36
C LYS A 289 8.06 -17.19 -14.72
N ARG A 290 9.22 -17.82 -14.95
CA ARG A 290 10.50 -17.36 -14.45
C ARG A 290 10.82 -15.98 -14.99
N ASP A 291 11.01 -15.01 -14.13
CA ASP A 291 11.42 -13.66 -14.43
C ASP A 291 12.94 -13.54 -14.59
N VAL A 292 13.34 -12.57 -15.38
CA VAL A 292 14.75 -12.15 -15.53
C VAL A 292 14.83 -10.63 -15.33
N SER A 293 16.03 -10.11 -15.05
CA SER A 293 16.24 -8.67 -15.03
C SER A 293 16.02 -8.07 -16.42
N THR A 294 15.34 -6.92 -16.46
CA THR A 294 15.05 -6.15 -17.67
C THR A 294 15.87 -4.86 -17.79
N ASN A 295 16.73 -4.57 -16.80
CA ASN A 295 17.49 -3.32 -16.70
C ASN A 295 18.38 -2.96 -17.90
N ASN A 296 18.78 -3.95 -18.69
CA ASN A 296 19.60 -3.78 -19.89
C ASN A 296 18.81 -3.99 -21.19
N GLN A 297 17.48 -4.10 -21.10
CA GLN A 297 16.63 -4.27 -22.28
C GLN A 297 16.19 -2.90 -22.82
N ALA A 298 15.96 -2.83 -24.13
CA ALA A 298 15.31 -1.68 -24.72
C ALA A 298 13.88 -1.56 -24.18
N TYR A 299 13.41 -0.32 -24.00
CA TYR A 299 12.04 -0.08 -23.58
C TYR A 299 11.03 -0.72 -24.55
N ALA A 300 10.05 -1.38 -23.97
CA ALA A 300 8.89 -1.89 -24.68
C ALA A 300 7.64 -1.61 -23.86
N LEU A 301 6.62 -1.06 -24.50
CA LEU A 301 5.34 -0.77 -23.88
C LEU A 301 4.54 -2.06 -23.66
N TYR A 302 4.29 -2.39 -22.41
CA TYR A 302 3.39 -3.45 -22.00
C TYR A 302 2.22 -2.83 -21.22
N PRO A 303 0.95 -3.20 -21.54
CA PRO A 303 -0.19 -2.74 -20.78
C PRO A 303 -0.09 -3.18 -19.31
N ASP A 304 -0.18 -2.23 -18.41
CA ASP A 304 -0.26 -2.48 -16.97
C ASP A 304 -1.36 -1.61 -16.32
N ILE A 305 -1.48 -1.61 -15.02
CA ILE A 305 -2.41 -0.80 -14.22
C ILE A 305 -1.65 0.05 -13.18
N ASP A 306 -0.51 0.58 -13.55
CA ASP A 306 0.33 1.48 -12.74
C ASP A 306 0.67 0.91 -11.35
N GLY A 307 0.99 -0.39 -11.29
CA GLY A 307 1.38 -1.07 -10.06
C GLY A 307 0.24 -1.44 -9.12
N GLN A 308 -1.00 -1.26 -9.55
CA GLN A 308 -2.21 -1.62 -8.80
C GLN A 308 -2.56 -3.11 -8.95
N PHE A 309 -3.65 -3.54 -8.31
CA PHE A 309 -4.24 -4.87 -8.49
C PHE A 309 -5.76 -4.79 -8.47
N VAL A 310 -6.39 -5.78 -9.06
CA VAL A 310 -7.86 -5.93 -9.10
C VAL A 310 -8.22 -7.33 -8.66
N VAL A 311 -9.15 -7.45 -7.70
CA VAL A 311 -9.75 -8.73 -7.31
C VAL A 311 -10.86 -9.07 -8.30
N GLU A 312 -10.71 -10.18 -9.03
CA GLU A 312 -11.64 -10.56 -10.08
C GLU A 312 -11.56 -12.07 -10.38
N LEU A 313 -12.68 -12.65 -10.75
CA LEU A 313 -12.77 -13.99 -11.38
C LEU A 313 -13.47 -13.88 -12.72
N TYR A 314 -13.03 -14.69 -13.69
CA TYR A 314 -13.76 -14.81 -14.97
C TYR A 314 -15.10 -15.51 -14.82
N GLU A 315 -15.21 -16.41 -13.83
CA GLU A 315 -16.35 -17.28 -13.64
C GLU A 315 -17.52 -16.63 -12.90
N THR A 316 -17.29 -15.51 -12.21
CA THR A 316 -18.31 -14.84 -11.40
C THR A 316 -18.19 -13.33 -11.45
N LYS A 317 -19.26 -12.65 -11.06
CA LYS A 317 -19.26 -11.20 -10.84
C LYS A 317 -19.19 -10.82 -9.35
N THR A 318 -19.22 -11.80 -8.45
CA THR A 318 -19.21 -11.58 -6.99
C THR A 318 -17.78 -11.48 -6.49
N LYS A 319 -17.16 -10.32 -6.70
CA LYS A 319 -15.76 -10.04 -6.35
C LYS A 319 -15.45 -10.12 -4.85
N GLU A 320 -16.45 -9.94 -4.00
CA GLU A 320 -16.28 -9.81 -2.54
C GLU A 320 -15.93 -11.16 -1.88
N VAL A 321 -16.65 -12.25 -2.22
CA VAL A 321 -16.66 -13.50 -1.44
C VAL A 321 -16.32 -14.78 -2.21
N GLU A 322 -16.28 -14.76 -3.54
CA GLU A 322 -15.99 -15.96 -4.34
C GLU A 322 -14.52 -16.13 -4.74
N PRO A 323 -13.70 -15.05 -4.91
CA PRO A 323 -12.28 -15.20 -5.19
C PRO A 323 -11.55 -15.88 -4.03
N ASP A 324 -10.84 -16.97 -4.32
CA ASP A 324 -10.07 -17.74 -3.31
C ASP A 324 -8.71 -17.09 -3.03
N TYR A 325 -8.15 -17.33 -1.86
CA TYR A 325 -6.75 -17.06 -1.58
C TYR A 325 -5.90 -18.22 -2.08
N ILE A 326 -4.88 -17.92 -2.87
CA ILE A 326 -4.02 -18.92 -3.50
C ILE A 326 -2.55 -18.61 -3.24
N PHE A 327 -1.74 -19.65 -3.07
CA PHE A 327 -0.31 -19.49 -2.97
C PHE A 327 0.27 -19.13 -4.34
N THR A 328 0.96 -18.00 -4.41
CA THR A 328 1.60 -17.50 -5.62
C THR A 328 3.12 -17.60 -5.47
N ASN A 329 3.77 -18.31 -6.39
CA ASN A 329 5.21 -18.53 -6.39
C ASN A 329 5.89 -17.62 -7.42
N PHE A 330 6.74 -16.73 -6.95
CA PHE A 330 7.59 -15.87 -7.75
C PHE A 330 8.98 -16.50 -7.89
N THR A 331 9.57 -16.38 -9.08
CA THR A 331 10.93 -16.85 -9.35
C THR A 331 11.68 -15.81 -10.18
N LEU A 332 12.77 -15.26 -9.64
CA LEU A 332 13.63 -14.31 -10.33
C LEU A 332 15.01 -14.91 -10.59
N ASP A 333 15.43 -14.94 -11.84
CA ASP A 333 16.77 -15.31 -12.26
C ASP A 333 17.67 -14.07 -12.33
N THR A 334 18.61 -14.00 -11.42
CA THR A 334 19.61 -12.93 -11.34
C THR A 334 20.98 -13.37 -11.85
N LYS A 335 21.08 -14.58 -12.40
CA LYS A 335 22.33 -15.22 -12.82
C LYS A 335 23.33 -15.38 -11.66
N GLY A 336 22.86 -15.48 -10.44
CA GLY A 336 23.66 -15.66 -9.23
C GLY A 336 23.21 -14.82 -8.05
N LEU A 337 23.93 -14.97 -6.93
CA LEU A 337 23.65 -14.23 -5.71
C LEU A 337 23.97 -12.74 -5.87
N VAL A 338 23.04 -11.86 -5.49
CA VAL A 338 23.24 -10.40 -5.45
C VAL A 338 23.68 -9.92 -4.06
N PRO A 339 24.42 -8.79 -3.94
CA PRO A 339 24.97 -8.32 -2.66
C PRO A 339 23.92 -7.53 -1.84
N GLY A 340 22.80 -8.13 -1.53
CA GLY A 340 21.68 -7.51 -0.80
C GLY A 340 20.45 -8.41 -0.72
N ARG A 341 19.33 -7.82 -0.36
CA ARG A 341 18.02 -8.49 -0.25
C ARG A 341 17.15 -8.14 -1.45
N VAL A 342 16.30 -9.06 -1.86
CA VAL A 342 15.40 -8.90 -3.01
C VAL A 342 13.95 -9.06 -2.54
N PHE A 343 13.08 -8.18 -3.01
CA PHE A 343 11.66 -8.15 -2.60
C PHE A 343 10.75 -8.08 -3.83
N VAL A 344 9.55 -8.65 -3.71
CA VAL A 344 8.42 -8.37 -4.60
C VAL A 344 7.59 -7.25 -4.00
N VAL A 345 7.34 -6.20 -4.78
CA VAL A 345 6.57 -5.04 -4.33
C VAL A 345 5.46 -4.68 -5.33
N GLY A 346 4.33 -4.22 -4.81
CA GLY A 346 3.17 -3.76 -5.55
C GLY A 346 2.13 -3.16 -4.61
N ALA A 347 1.01 -2.67 -5.14
CA ALA A 347 -0.05 -2.11 -4.29
C ALA A 347 -0.65 -3.15 -3.31
N PHE A 348 -0.61 -4.44 -3.65
CA PHE A 348 -1.11 -5.53 -2.81
C PHE A 348 -0.36 -5.70 -1.48
N ASN A 349 0.85 -5.17 -1.35
CA ASN A 349 1.63 -5.14 -0.11
C ASN A 349 2.09 -3.72 0.26
N ASN A 350 1.40 -2.68 -0.24
CA ASN A 350 1.73 -1.26 -0.03
C ASN A 350 3.20 -0.91 -0.36
N TYR A 351 3.85 -1.66 -1.25
CA TYR A 351 5.28 -1.54 -1.61
C TYR A 351 6.23 -1.70 -0.41
N GLU A 352 5.80 -2.42 0.63
CA GLU A 352 6.60 -2.63 1.84
C GLU A 352 7.67 -3.72 1.64
N LEU A 353 8.86 -3.45 2.17
CA LEU A 353 9.96 -4.40 2.23
C LEU A 353 9.86 -5.23 3.52
N SER A 354 8.90 -6.14 3.55
CA SER A 354 8.64 -7.01 4.70
C SER A 354 9.23 -8.41 4.52
N PRO A 355 9.37 -9.22 5.57
CA PRO A 355 9.77 -10.62 5.45
C PRO A 355 8.87 -11.42 4.49
N GLU A 356 7.57 -11.10 4.44
CA GLU A 356 6.56 -11.78 3.61
C GLU A 356 6.70 -11.45 2.12
N SER A 357 7.44 -10.39 1.78
CA SER A 357 7.74 -9.96 0.40
C SER A 357 9.16 -10.27 -0.04
N GLU A 358 10.02 -10.79 0.85
CA GLU A 358 11.42 -11.10 0.56
C GLU A 358 11.56 -12.40 -0.21
N LEU A 359 12.31 -12.35 -1.32
CA LEU A 359 12.72 -13.55 -2.04
C LEU A 359 14.01 -14.10 -1.44
N LEU A 360 14.00 -15.40 -1.18
CA LEU A 360 15.18 -16.12 -0.71
C LEU A 360 15.94 -16.74 -1.88
N PHE A 361 17.28 -16.67 -1.84
CA PHE A 361 18.13 -17.29 -2.85
C PHE A 361 18.16 -18.81 -2.67
N ASP A 362 17.85 -19.53 -3.74
CA ASP A 362 17.93 -20.99 -3.83
C ASP A 362 19.22 -21.38 -4.61
N PRO A 363 20.23 -21.92 -3.95
CA PRO A 363 21.50 -22.29 -4.60
C PRO A 363 21.36 -23.42 -5.62
N GLU A 364 20.37 -24.32 -5.44
CA GLU A 364 20.18 -25.47 -6.33
C GLU A 364 19.71 -25.06 -7.72
N THR A 365 18.80 -24.06 -7.74
CA THR A 365 18.26 -23.53 -9.01
C THR A 365 18.92 -22.25 -9.46
N ASN A 366 19.79 -21.66 -8.61
CA ASN A 366 20.47 -20.39 -8.84
C ASN A 366 19.48 -19.25 -9.11
N THR A 367 18.35 -19.23 -8.37
CA THR A 367 17.28 -18.24 -8.49
C THR A 367 16.84 -17.72 -7.13
N TYR A 368 16.20 -16.55 -7.12
CA TYR A 368 15.49 -16.03 -5.97
C TYR A 368 14.03 -16.46 -6.02
N ARG A 369 13.46 -16.90 -4.88
CA ARG A 369 12.10 -17.42 -4.79
C ARG A 369 11.33 -16.84 -3.63
N LEU A 370 10.04 -16.61 -3.86
CA LEU A 370 9.07 -16.26 -2.83
C LEU A 370 7.78 -17.05 -3.07
N LYS A 371 7.18 -17.55 -1.99
CA LYS A 371 5.81 -18.07 -1.94
C LYS A 371 5.00 -17.19 -1.01
N THR A 372 3.94 -16.56 -1.52
CA THR A 372 3.05 -15.69 -0.74
C THR A 372 1.59 -15.99 -1.05
N LEU A 373 0.69 -15.62 -0.13
CA LEU A 373 -0.74 -15.84 -0.25
C LEU A 373 -1.43 -14.60 -0.77
N LEU A 374 -2.05 -14.68 -1.95
CA LEU A 374 -2.77 -13.58 -2.61
C LEU A 374 -4.20 -14.02 -3.00
N LYS A 375 -5.15 -13.08 -2.94
CA LYS A 375 -6.51 -13.30 -3.44
C LYS A 375 -6.50 -13.41 -4.97
N GLN A 376 -7.38 -14.19 -5.56
CA GLN A 376 -7.46 -14.31 -7.01
C GLN A 376 -7.77 -12.96 -7.68
N GLY A 377 -7.04 -12.65 -8.76
CA GLY A 377 -7.15 -11.37 -9.42
C GLY A 377 -6.11 -11.13 -10.50
N TYR A 378 -5.98 -9.88 -10.88
CA TYR A 378 -4.98 -9.34 -11.81
C TYR A 378 -4.04 -8.43 -11.05
N TYR A 379 -2.72 -8.62 -11.18
CA TYR A 379 -1.72 -7.99 -10.33
C TYR A 379 -0.60 -7.38 -11.15
N ASN A 380 -0.19 -6.17 -10.75
CA ASN A 380 1.08 -5.59 -11.13
C ASN A 380 2.10 -5.70 -9.99
N TYR A 381 3.37 -5.93 -10.34
CA TYR A 381 4.46 -6.05 -9.36
C TYR A 381 5.80 -5.61 -9.97
N ARG A 382 6.79 -5.41 -9.11
CA ARG A 382 8.19 -5.16 -9.43
C ARG A 382 9.10 -5.87 -8.45
N TYR A 383 10.37 -5.98 -8.82
CA TYR A 383 11.41 -6.42 -7.90
C TYR A 383 12.15 -5.20 -7.35
N ALA A 384 12.28 -5.12 -6.03
CA ALA A 384 13.07 -4.13 -5.34
C ALA A 384 14.33 -4.75 -4.76
N PHE A 385 15.47 -4.12 -5.00
CA PHE A 385 16.76 -4.51 -4.45
C PHE A 385 17.11 -3.62 -3.27
N LEU A 386 17.42 -4.21 -2.11
CA LEU A 386 17.92 -3.49 -0.95
C LEU A 386 19.41 -3.83 -0.76
N PRO A 387 20.34 -2.93 -1.17
CA PRO A 387 21.77 -3.17 -1.00
C PRO A 387 22.14 -3.42 0.45
N LYS A 388 23.14 -4.27 0.70
CA LYS A 388 23.64 -4.55 2.05
C LYS A 388 24.08 -3.24 2.74
N GLY A 389 23.51 -2.96 3.91
CA GLY A 389 23.80 -1.75 4.69
C GLY A 389 23.01 -0.50 4.27
N SER A 390 22.22 -0.56 3.18
CA SER A 390 21.30 0.51 2.78
C SER A 390 19.97 0.42 3.54
N ARG A 391 19.29 1.55 3.67
CA ARG A 391 17.88 1.65 4.08
C ARG A 391 16.95 2.02 2.93
N VAL A 392 17.54 2.31 1.76
CA VAL A 392 16.82 2.73 0.56
C VAL A 392 16.92 1.62 -0.46
N SER A 393 15.77 1.16 -0.95
CA SER A 393 15.69 0.16 -2.02
C SER A 393 15.86 0.79 -3.39
N ASP A 394 16.33 -0.01 -4.33
CA ASP A 394 16.49 0.33 -5.74
C ASP A 394 15.62 -0.61 -6.60
N GLU A 395 14.58 -0.07 -7.20
CA GLU A 395 13.74 -0.81 -8.16
C GLU A 395 14.34 -0.80 -9.57
N ILE A 396 15.20 0.18 -9.88
CA ILE A 396 15.86 0.30 -11.19
C ILE A 396 16.86 -0.84 -11.40
N PHE A 397 17.42 -1.37 -10.32
CA PHE A 397 18.45 -2.41 -10.35
C PHE A 397 18.05 -3.62 -11.21
N PHE A 398 16.79 -4.07 -11.12
CA PHE A 398 16.28 -5.17 -11.92
C PHE A 398 15.43 -4.72 -13.10
N GLU A 399 14.71 -3.62 -12.97
CA GLU A 399 13.70 -3.21 -13.95
C GLU A 399 14.23 -2.24 -15.01
N GLY A 400 15.28 -1.47 -14.69
CA GLY A 400 15.74 -0.36 -15.53
C GLY A 400 14.90 0.91 -15.35
N SER A 401 15.21 1.93 -16.15
CA SER A 401 14.49 3.20 -16.11
C SER A 401 14.50 3.86 -17.49
N HIS A 402 13.31 4.28 -17.95
CA HIS A 402 13.11 4.85 -19.27
C HIS A 402 12.22 6.10 -19.20
N PHE A 403 12.60 7.15 -19.90
CA PHE A 403 11.77 8.36 -20.05
C PHE A 403 10.39 8.04 -20.65
N ALA A 404 10.33 7.04 -21.54
CA ALA A 404 9.11 6.66 -22.27
C ALA A 404 8.10 5.85 -21.45
N THR A 405 8.45 5.41 -20.23
CA THR A 405 7.56 4.64 -19.35
C THR A 405 6.27 5.40 -19.08
N GLN A 406 5.14 4.69 -19.11
CA GLN A 406 3.85 5.24 -18.66
C GLN A 406 3.87 5.40 -17.14
N ASN A 407 3.46 6.57 -16.67
CA ASN A 407 3.35 6.83 -15.24
C ASN A 407 2.21 7.80 -14.96
N VAL A 408 1.52 7.61 -13.86
CA VAL A 408 0.54 8.54 -13.32
C VAL A 408 1.20 9.44 -12.28
N TYR A 409 0.97 10.74 -12.38
CA TYR A 409 1.46 11.71 -11.40
C TYR A 409 0.30 12.47 -10.78
N ASP A 410 0.26 12.47 -9.45
CA ASP A 410 -0.67 13.25 -8.65
C ASP A 410 0.03 14.49 -8.11
N PHE A 411 -0.56 15.66 -8.31
CA PHE A 411 -0.15 16.93 -7.73
C PHE A 411 -1.14 17.32 -6.65
N ILE A 412 -0.68 17.45 -5.41
CA ILE A 412 -1.50 17.80 -4.25
C ILE A 412 -0.97 19.09 -3.69
N VAL A 413 -1.81 20.14 -3.63
CA VAL A 413 -1.43 21.48 -3.18
C VAL A 413 -2.06 21.76 -1.82
N TYR A 414 -1.19 22.01 -0.86
CA TYR A 414 -1.56 22.39 0.51
C TYR A 414 -1.32 23.87 0.73
N TYR A 415 -2.15 24.48 1.57
CA TYR A 415 -2.00 25.85 2.03
C TYR A 415 -2.29 25.94 3.51
N ARG A 416 -1.37 26.53 4.27
CA ARG A 416 -1.55 26.90 5.66
C ARG A 416 -1.51 28.40 5.82
N PRO A 417 -2.67 29.08 5.90
CA PRO A 417 -2.70 30.53 6.17
C PRO A 417 -1.98 30.87 7.47
N PRO A 418 -1.37 32.03 7.60
CA PRO A 418 -0.81 32.52 8.86
C PRO A 418 -1.84 32.43 9.99
N GLY A 419 -1.49 31.80 11.12
CA GLY A 419 -2.37 31.57 12.26
C GLY A 419 -3.31 30.38 12.14
N ALA A 420 -3.36 29.66 11.01
CA ALA A 420 -4.11 28.42 10.89
C ALA A 420 -3.45 27.28 11.68
N ARG A 421 -4.27 26.39 12.22
CA ARG A 421 -3.82 25.23 13.01
C ARG A 421 -3.38 24.05 12.16
N THR A 422 -3.89 23.96 10.92
CA THR A 422 -3.73 22.80 10.04
C THR A 422 -3.53 23.22 8.60
N ASP A 423 -3.05 22.29 7.79
CA ASP A 423 -2.98 22.43 6.36
C ASP A 423 -4.35 22.19 5.72
N MET A 424 -4.71 23.01 4.74
CA MET A 424 -5.85 22.77 3.85
C MET A 424 -5.35 22.21 2.53
N VAL A 425 -6.06 21.25 1.93
CA VAL A 425 -5.79 20.81 0.56
C VAL A 425 -6.63 21.67 -0.38
N ILE A 426 -5.96 22.56 -1.10
CA ILE A 426 -6.60 23.57 -1.96
C ILE A 426 -6.59 23.23 -3.45
N GLY A 427 -5.94 22.14 -3.82
CA GLY A 427 -5.91 21.67 -5.21
C GLY A 427 -5.40 20.24 -5.34
N TYR A 428 -5.94 19.54 -6.32
CA TYR A 428 -5.51 18.22 -6.75
C TYR A 428 -5.59 18.09 -8.26
N LYS A 429 -4.57 17.49 -8.86
CA LYS A 429 -4.54 17.18 -10.28
C LYS A 429 -3.80 15.89 -10.51
N SER A 430 -4.39 14.97 -11.24
CA SER A 430 -3.74 13.76 -11.74
C SER A 430 -3.50 13.87 -13.24
N ILE A 431 -2.35 13.42 -13.70
CA ILE A 431 -2.01 13.33 -15.13
C ILE A 431 -1.42 11.95 -15.42
N ASN A 432 -1.73 11.44 -16.60
CA ASN A 432 -1.08 10.25 -17.15
C ASN A 432 -0.05 10.69 -18.20
N ILE A 433 1.20 10.28 -18.01
CA ILE A 433 2.31 10.60 -18.90
C ILE A 433 2.60 9.40 -19.77
N ASN A 434 2.82 9.66 -21.08
CA ASN A 434 3.07 8.64 -22.11
C ASN A 434 1.93 7.61 -22.25
N GLY A 435 0.83 7.76 -21.51
CA GLY A 435 -0.36 6.94 -21.64
C GLY A 435 -1.07 7.14 -22.97
N ARG A 436 -1.76 6.12 -23.46
CA ARG A 436 -2.69 6.28 -24.59
C ARG A 436 -3.96 6.94 -24.06
N ASN A 437 -4.33 8.07 -24.67
CA ASN A 437 -5.64 8.72 -24.47
C ASN A 437 -6.75 7.83 -25.02
#